data_3603633dcf75daec04ac2002fa321d64
#
_entry.id   3603633dcf75daec04ac2002fa321d64
#
_cell.length_a   1.000
_cell.length_b   1.000
_cell.length_c   1.000
_cell.angle_alpha   90.00
_cell.angle_beta   90.00
_cell.angle_gamma   90.00
#
_symmetry.space_group_name_H-M   'P 1'
#
loop_
_entity.id
_entity.type
_entity.pdbx_description
1 polymer ?
#
loop_
_entity_poly.entity_id
_entity_poly.type
_entity_poly.pdbx_seq_one_letter_code
_entity_poly.pdbx_strand_id
1 'polypeptide(L)'
;MLGAIIGDIVGSRWEFNPTNDYNFELFSSQNDFTDDTICTVAVAEALLHGSDDYGAYIHKWCRRYPHPMGGYGGRFAQWVASDNPQPYGSYGNGRAMRVSPIGMWFDDEEQVLQEAEKTAACTHNQPEGIKGAQSVAWAIYWAVGTFDGVLSEEEKNHHIVDISYCGVDNFDFEDLDYEDCRNRFDETCQGTVPVALDIILKSDSFEDAIRRAVSLGADADTLGAIVGSIAEHIWGIPDYMVEKAMSYLPDEMQQIVKEFYVKCNERPTYKPRRVEKETQEKDGFKAMMHWKLGLGNFNNIMRGESLLPNKERIATSADWDIEPMPESKEETSTIKLAIPIPEEAMAILRKGHIPEAQEDHWFMYCDDEYIRYYRSWTGMCAFVAHYHKEGEVYFIDELTINHALAEFGVNGDEAGVWLFRYLITAESGGDAAMAWQDYLDAWDRLDRLYNKK
;
A
#
# COMPACT_ATOMS: atom_id res chain seq x y z
N MET A 1 0.45 -15.43 2.86
CA MET A 1 0.75 -16.36 3.99
C MET A 1 1.89 -17.33 3.67
N LEU A 2 1.79 -18.17 2.62
CA LEU A 2 2.89 -19.06 2.22
C LEU A 2 4.16 -18.29 1.85
N GLY A 3 4.01 -17.16 1.19
CA GLY A 3 5.14 -16.28 0.87
C GLY A 3 5.86 -15.77 2.12
N ALA A 4 5.11 -15.45 3.19
CA ALA A 4 5.71 -15.10 4.48
C ALA A 4 6.51 -16.27 5.06
N ILE A 5 5.93 -17.46 5.08
CA ILE A 5 6.58 -18.68 5.57
C ILE A 5 7.85 -19.02 4.76
N ILE A 6 7.80 -18.86 3.43
CA ILE A 6 8.96 -19.07 2.56
C ILE A 6 10.06 -18.05 2.86
N GLY A 7 9.68 -16.77 2.99
CA GLY A 7 10.64 -15.70 3.30
C GLY A 7 11.33 -15.92 4.64
N ASP A 8 10.57 -16.27 5.66
CA ASP A 8 11.07 -16.67 6.98
C ASP A 8 12.07 -17.84 6.87
N ILE A 9 11.66 -18.98 6.31
CA ILE A 9 12.52 -20.16 6.20
C ILE A 9 13.78 -19.86 5.41
N VAL A 10 13.69 -19.16 4.29
CA VAL A 10 14.87 -18.80 3.46
C VAL A 10 15.79 -17.85 4.20
N GLY A 11 15.23 -16.89 4.95
CA GLY A 11 15.99 -15.91 5.73
C GLY A 11 16.60 -16.47 7.01
N SER A 12 15.99 -17.47 7.62
CA SER A 12 16.25 -17.95 8.99
C SER A 12 17.73 -18.20 9.34
N ARG A 13 18.51 -18.81 8.44
CA ARG A 13 19.95 -19.06 8.69
C ARG A 13 20.82 -17.81 8.55
N TRP A 14 20.26 -16.74 7.99
CA TRP A 14 20.97 -15.50 7.69
C TRP A 14 20.67 -14.36 8.66
N GLU A 15 19.73 -14.55 9.58
CA GLU A 15 19.35 -13.56 10.60
C GLU A 15 20.57 -13.07 11.39
N PHE A 16 21.33 -13.97 12.01
CA PHE A 16 22.53 -13.63 12.78
C PHE A 16 23.86 -13.95 12.07
N ASN A 17 23.82 -14.41 10.84
CA ASN A 17 24.97 -14.68 9.99
C ASN A 17 24.73 -14.11 8.58
N PRO A 18 24.65 -12.77 8.44
CA PRO A 18 24.16 -12.11 7.25
C PRO A 18 24.95 -12.45 5.99
N THR A 19 24.26 -12.51 4.86
CA THR A 19 24.85 -12.67 3.53
C THR A 19 24.54 -11.47 2.64
N ASN A 20 25.51 -11.13 1.77
CA ASN A 20 25.29 -10.19 0.66
C ASN A 20 25.40 -10.88 -0.71
N ASP A 21 25.48 -12.20 -0.73
CA ASP A 21 25.48 -12.97 -1.97
C ASP A 21 24.04 -13.14 -2.46
N TYR A 22 23.64 -12.42 -3.50
CA TYR A 22 22.33 -12.55 -4.12
C TYR A 22 22.04 -13.99 -4.61
N ASN A 23 23.09 -14.74 -5.02
CA ASN A 23 22.95 -16.09 -5.55
C ASN A 23 23.05 -17.17 -4.48
N PHE A 24 22.82 -16.84 -3.21
CA PHE A 24 22.87 -17.82 -2.13
C PHE A 24 21.87 -18.99 -2.38
N GLU A 25 22.16 -20.14 -1.79
CA GLU A 25 21.26 -21.29 -1.82
C GLU A 25 19.99 -20.99 -1.00
N LEU A 26 18.81 -21.02 -1.62
CA LEU A 26 17.54 -20.66 -0.98
C LEU A 26 17.18 -21.61 0.18
N PHE A 27 17.34 -22.91 -0.02
CA PHE A 27 16.94 -23.93 0.94
C PHE A 27 18.09 -24.91 1.22
N SER A 28 18.40 -25.13 2.48
CA SER A 28 19.44 -26.07 2.94
C SER A 28 19.04 -26.71 4.26
N SER A 29 19.78 -27.70 4.70
CA SER A 29 19.56 -28.30 6.02
C SER A 29 19.82 -27.39 7.22
N GLN A 30 20.30 -26.15 6.97
CA GLN A 30 20.53 -25.13 7.99
C GLN A 30 19.35 -24.15 8.12
N ASN A 31 18.36 -24.22 7.25
CA ASN A 31 17.14 -23.45 7.35
C ASN A 31 16.12 -24.18 8.23
N ASP A 32 15.31 -23.42 8.95
CA ASP A 32 14.12 -23.87 9.65
C ASP A 32 13.12 -22.70 9.71
N PHE A 33 11.92 -22.94 10.19
CA PHE A 33 10.98 -21.85 10.47
C PHE A 33 11.31 -21.18 11.81
N THR A 34 11.02 -19.89 11.90
CA THR A 34 11.22 -19.07 13.11
C THR A 34 9.91 -18.71 13.79
N ASP A 35 9.92 -17.74 14.70
CA ASP A 35 8.70 -17.21 15.31
C ASP A 35 7.81 -16.46 14.32
N ASP A 36 8.33 -15.98 13.20
CA ASP A 36 7.56 -15.41 12.09
C ASP A 36 6.48 -16.38 11.59
N THR A 37 6.90 -17.59 11.24
CA THR A 37 5.97 -18.65 10.80
C THR A 37 5.04 -19.07 11.93
N ILE A 38 5.53 -19.27 13.15
CA ILE A 38 4.71 -19.68 14.29
C ILE A 38 3.59 -18.68 14.55
N CYS A 39 3.91 -17.39 14.58
CA CYS A 39 2.94 -16.33 14.81
C CYS A 39 1.98 -16.16 13.62
N THR A 40 2.46 -16.32 12.38
CA THR A 40 1.61 -16.28 11.17
C THR A 40 0.58 -17.43 11.17
N VAL A 41 0.99 -18.64 11.51
CA VAL A 41 0.09 -19.81 11.63
C VAL A 41 -0.93 -19.60 12.77
N ALA A 42 -0.50 -18.98 13.89
CA ALA A 42 -1.39 -18.67 14.99
C ALA A 42 -2.51 -17.69 14.58
N VAL A 43 -2.21 -16.66 13.83
CA VAL A 43 -3.19 -15.71 13.30
C VAL A 43 -4.13 -16.40 12.33
N ALA A 44 -3.61 -17.25 11.44
CA ALA A 44 -4.44 -18.01 10.51
C ALA A 44 -5.40 -18.98 11.23
N GLU A 45 -4.95 -19.69 12.27
CA GLU A 45 -5.83 -20.56 13.08
C GLU A 45 -6.93 -19.76 13.79
N ALA A 46 -6.62 -18.57 14.32
CA ALA A 46 -7.64 -17.71 14.93
C ALA A 46 -8.75 -17.37 13.93
N LEU A 47 -8.38 -16.95 12.72
CA LEU A 47 -9.33 -16.64 11.64
C LEU A 47 -10.17 -17.84 11.24
N LEU A 48 -9.57 -19.02 11.08
CA LEU A 48 -10.28 -20.26 10.78
C LEU A 48 -11.34 -20.62 11.83
N HIS A 49 -11.08 -20.26 13.07
CA HIS A 49 -12.03 -20.48 14.19
C HIS A 49 -12.98 -19.29 14.41
N GLY A 50 -12.93 -18.25 13.58
CA GLY A 50 -13.77 -17.05 13.73
C GLY A 50 -13.49 -16.26 15.00
N SER A 51 -12.24 -16.30 15.51
CA SER A 51 -11.82 -15.61 16.73
C SER A 51 -11.00 -14.37 16.38
N ASP A 52 -11.24 -13.27 17.10
CA ASP A 52 -10.44 -12.07 17.10
C ASP A 52 -9.50 -11.94 18.32
N ASP A 53 -9.44 -12.97 19.16
CA ASP A 53 -8.45 -13.08 20.24
C ASP A 53 -7.11 -13.64 19.72
N TYR A 54 -6.48 -12.89 18.84
CA TYR A 54 -5.17 -13.28 18.26
C TYR A 54 -4.10 -13.50 19.34
N GLY A 55 -4.18 -12.76 20.43
CA GLY A 55 -3.25 -12.91 21.55
C GLY A 55 -3.26 -14.31 22.15
N ALA A 56 -4.44 -14.88 22.37
CA ALA A 56 -4.56 -16.24 22.88
C ALA A 56 -3.96 -17.30 21.94
N TYR A 57 -4.18 -17.16 20.62
CA TYR A 57 -3.64 -18.08 19.63
C TYR A 57 -2.12 -17.96 19.49
N ILE A 58 -1.59 -16.75 19.42
CA ILE A 58 -0.13 -16.50 19.38
C ILE A 58 0.51 -17.09 20.65
N HIS A 59 -0.05 -16.83 21.82
CA HIS A 59 0.45 -17.35 23.09
C HIS A 59 0.45 -18.89 23.13
N LYS A 60 -0.65 -19.52 22.67
CA LYS A 60 -0.79 -20.98 22.54
C LYS A 60 0.30 -21.56 21.66
N TRP A 61 0.49 -21.01 20.45
CA TRP A 61 1.43 -21.53 19.49
C TRP A 61 2.90 -21.31 19.91
N CYS A 62 3.24 -20.13 20.42
CA CYS A 62 4.59 -19.86 20.90
C CYS A 62 4.96 -20.73 22.13
N ARG A 63 4.03 -21.04 23.02
CA ARG A 63 4.27 -22.01 24.10
C ARG A 63 4.43 -23.45 23.62
N ARG A 64 3.81 -23.81 22.51
CA ARG A 64 3.96 -25.13 21.88
C ARG A 64 5.32 -25.30 21.21
N TYR A 65 5.89 -24.21 20.68
CA TYR A 65 7.21 -24.16 20.06
C TYR A 65 8.13 -23.22 20.86
N PRO A 66 8.57 -23.61 22.07
CA PRO A 66 9.27 -22.70 22.99
C PRO A 66 10.69 -22.33 22.58
N HIS A 67 11.26 -23.00 21.59
CA HIS A 67 12.62 -22.84 21.14
C HIS A 67 12.70 -22.89 19.59
N PRO A 68 12.10 -21.92 18.89
CA PRO A 68 12.23 -21.84 17.44
C PRO A 68 13.67 -21.47 17.06
N MET A 69 14.04 -21.65 15.81
CA MET A 69 15.26 -21.09 15.27
C MET A 69 15.25 -19.55 15.47
N GLY A 70 16.39 -18.92 15.76
CA GLY A 70 16.47 -17.50 16.11
C GLY A 70 16.00 -17.18 17.54
N GLY A 71 15.04 -17.93 18.08
CA GLY A 71 14.41 -17.69 19.39
C GLY A 71 13.33 -16.62 19.34
N TYR A 72 12.84 -16.22 20.51
CA TYR A 72 11.91 -15.10 20.65
C TYR A 72 12.64 -13.85 21.14
N GLY A 73 12.33 -12.69 20.56
CA GLY A 73 12.85 -11.42 21.07
C GLY A 73 12.59 -11.24 22.57
N GLY A 74 13.53 -10.65 23.31
CA GLY A 74 13.58 -10.74 24.77
C GLY A 74 12.30 -10.32 25.51
N ARG A 75 11.57 -9.26 25.06
CA ARG A 75 10.27 -8.86 25.64
C ARG A 75 9.17 -9.80 25.23
N PHE A 76 9.21 -10.30 24.01
CA PHE A 76 8.20 -11.23 23.50
C PHE A 76 8.34 -12.59 24.23
N ALA A 77 9.56 -13.07 24.48
CA ALA A 77 9.81 -14.26 25.27
C ALA A 77 9.21 -14.15 26.70
N GLN A 78 9.32 -12.98 27.34
CA GLN A 78 8.67 -12.72 28.64
C GLN A 78 7.13 -12.75 28.54
N TRP A 79 6.58 -12.19 27.47
CA TRP A 79 5.15 -12.20 27.20
C TRP A 79 4.67 -13.66 27.00
N VAL A 80 5.37 -14.47 26.22
CA VAL A 80 5.07 -15.89 26.02
C VAL A 80 5.14 -16.69 27.32
N ALA A 81 6.11 -16.41 28.17
CA ALA A 81 6.29 -17.10 29.45
C ALA A 81 5.24 -16.76 30.51
N SER A 82 4.55 -15.61 30.36
CA SER A 82 3.56 -15.13 31.31
C SER A 82 2.26 -15.95 31.24
N ASP A 83 1.68 -16.27 32.41
CA ASP A 83 0.34 -16.89 32.47
C ASP A 83 -0.81 -15.85 32.29
N ASN A 84 -0.48 -14.56 32.38
CA ASN A 84 -1.40 -13.46 32.10
C ASN A 84 -0.66 -12.41 31.27
N PRO A 85 -0.40 -12.70 29.98
CA PRO A 85 0.38 -11.84 29.12
C PRO A 85 -0.34 -10.51 28.87
N GLN A 86 0.39 -9.40 29.02
CA GLN A 86 -0.14 -8.05 28.79
C GLN A 86 0.66 -7.38 27.67
N PRO A 87 0.03 -6.58 26.82
CA PRO A 87 0.73 -5.81 25.81
C PRO A 87 1.82 -4.94 26.38
N TYR A 88 2.91 -4.76 25.64
CA TYR A 88 4.05 -3.93 26.05
C TYR A 88 4.44 -2.98 24.92
N GLY A 89 4.80 -1.73 25.27
CA GLY A 89 5.19 -0.71 24.31
C GLY A 89 6.51 -1.06 23.61
N SER A 90 6.45 -1.68 22.44
CA SER A 90 7.59 -2.01 21.59
C SER A 90 7.40 -1.41 20.20
N TYR A 91 8.49 -1.13 19.50
CA TYR A 91 8.53 -0.72 18.11
C TYR A 91 8.80 -1.90 17.16
N GLY A 92 9.00 -3.11 17.70
CA GLY A 92 9.44 -4.29 16.98
C GLY A 92 8.59 -4.67 15.76
N ASN A 93 9.22 -5.16 14.71
CA ASN A 93 8.62 -5.59 13.45
C ASN A 93 7.82 -6.91 13.56
N GLY A 94 7.94 -7.62 14.68
CA GLY A 94 7.23 -8.88 14.97
C GLY A 94 5.71 -8.84 14.84
N ARG A 95 5.11 -7.66 14.66
CA ARG A 95 3.69 -7.49 14.36
C ARG A 95 3.41 -7.41 12.86
N ALA A 96 4.35 -6.87 12.07
CA ALA A 96 4.25 -6.79 10.62
C ALA A 96 4.51 -8.15 9.96
N MET A 97 5.43 -8.95 10.51
CA MET A 97 5.80 -10.26 9.99
C MET A 97 4.63 -11.26 9.94
N ARG A 98 3.73 -11.19 10.93
CA ARG A 98 2.66 -12.20 11.14
C ARG A 98 1.30 -11.81 10.59
N VAL A 99 1.16 -10.60 10.02
CA VAL A 99 -0.15 -10.03 9.68
C VAL A 99 -0.71 -10.54 8.34
N SER A 100 0.09 -11.30 7.58
CA SER A 100 -0.29 -11.73 6.23
C SER A 100 -1.64 -12.44 6.12
N PRO A 101 -2.11 -13.28 7.07
CA PRO A 101 -3.42 -13.86 6.99
C PRO A 101 -4.56 -12.83 7.01
N ILE A 102 -4.38 -11.70 7.70
CA ILE A 102 -5.39 -10.63 7.79
C ILE A 102 -5.65 -10.01 6.42
N GLY A 103 -4.60 -9.59 5.70
CA GLY A 103 -4.73 -9.02 4.36
C GLY A 103 -5.38 -9.95 3.35
N MET A 104 -5.30 -11.28 3.59
CA MET A 104 -5.89 -12.30 2.73
C MET A 104 -7.34 -12.66 3.08
N TRP A 105 -7.80 -12.37 4.30
CA TRP A 105 -9.04 -12.97 4.84
C TRP A 105 -10.28 -12.10 4.66
N PHE A 106 -10.18 -10.80 4.72
CA PHE A 106 -11.30 -9.88 4.71
C PHE A 106 -11.50 -9.24 3.33
N ASP A 107 -12.76 -8.88 3.02
CA ASP A 107 -13.17 -8.24 1.77
C ASP A 107 -13.35 -6.72 1.91
N ASP A 108 -13.24 -6.22 3.13
CA ASP A 108 -13.43 -4.82 3.48
C ASP A 108 -12.12 -4.23 4.03
N GLU A 109 -11.71 -3.10 3.47
CA GLU A 109 -10.44 -2.42 3.79
C GLU A 109 -10.38 -1.95 5.24
N GLU A 110 -11.46 -1.34 5.72
CA GLU A 110 -11.52 -0.85 7.11
C GLU A 110 -11.39 -2.03 8.09
N GLN A 111 -12.05 -3.15 7.78
CA GLN A 111 -11.95 -4.36 8.57
C GLN A 111 -10.52 -4.93 8.56
N VAL A 112 -9.84 -4.92 7.42
CA VAL A 112 -8.42 -5.33 7.33
C VAL A 112 -7.55 -4.50 8.27
N LEU A 113 -7.72 -3.18 8.27
CA LEU A 113 -6.95 -2.28 9.13
C LEU A 113 -7.26 -2.48 10.62
N GLN A 114 -8.53 -2.66 10.99
CA GLN A 114 -8.95 -2.92 12.36
C GLN A 114 -8.43 -4.26 12.88
N GLU A 115 -8.48 -5.31 12.07
CA GLU A 115 -8.01 -6.64 12.46
C GLU A 115 -6.47 -6.70 12.50
N ALA A 116 -5.77 -5.98 11.60
CA ALA A 116 -4.33 -5.82 11.68
C ALA A 116 -3.88 -5.13 12.97
N GLU A 117 -4.59 -4.07 13.39
CA GLU A 117 -4.39 -3.44 14.69
C GLU A 117 -4.54 -4.43 15.85
N LYS A 118 -5.61 -5.23 15.88
CA LYS A 118 -5.83 -6.23 16.94
C LYS A 118 -4.70 -7.26 17.03
N THR A 119 -4.18 -7.74 15.86
CA THR A 119 -3.04 -8.67 15.84
C THR A 119 -1.77 -8.04 16.39
N ALA A 120 -1.59 -6.74 16.21
CA ALA A 120 -0.46 -5.99 16.71
C ALA A 120 -0.61 -5.67 18.20
N ALA A 121 -1.74 -5.08 18.57
CA ALA A 121 -1.99 -4.53 19.90
C ALA A 121 -2.00 -5.58 21.03
N CYS A 122 -2.28 -6.86 20.73
CA CYS A 122 -2.28 -7.93 21.73
C CYS A 122 -0.90 -8.17 22.35
N THR A 123 0.18 -7.75 21.69
CA THR A 123 1.56 -7.84 22.18
C THR A 123 2.23 -6.47 22.23
N HIS A 124 2.26 -5.75 21.12
CA HIS A 124 3.01 -4.52 20.90
C HIS A 124 2.04 -3.37 20.64
N ASN A 125 1.64 -2.63 21.65
CA ASN A 125 0.61 -1.59 21.57
C ASN A 125 1.18 -0.18 21.29
N GLN A 126 2.37 -0.06 20.70
CA GLN A 126 2.93 1.22 20.28
C GLN A 126 2.32 1.63 18.94
N PRO A 127 1.76 2.87 18.81
CA PRO A 127 1.05 3.31 17.62
C PRO A 127 1.84 3.12 16.31
N GLU A 128 3.08 3.56 16.26
CA GLU A 128 3.94 3.45 15.06
C GLU A 128 4.12 2.02 14.57
N GLY A 129 4.16 1.07 15.46
CA GLY A 129 4.27 -0.30 15.04
C GLY A 129 2.93 -0.93 14.66
N ILE A 130 1.80 -0.45 15.18
CA ILE A 130 0.45 -0.82 14.71
C ILE A 130 0.33 -0.42 13.24
N LYS A 131 0.72 0.80 12.90
CA LYS A 131 0.75 1.28 11.52
C LYS A 131 1.56 0.36 10.60
N GLY A 132 2.74 -0.13 11.03
CA GLY A 132 3.52 -1.07 10.23
C GLY A 132 2.78 -2.37 9.90
N ALA A 133 2.07 -2.95 10.87
CA ALA A 133 1.22 -4.12 10.62
C ALA A 133 0.05 -3.79 9.68
N GLN A 134 -0.60 -2.65 9.88
CA GLN A 134 -1.68 -2.18 9.02
C GLN A 134 -1.19 -1.96 7.58
N SER A 135 -0.02 -1.36 7.38
CA SER A 135 0.57 -1.13 6.05
C SER A 135 0.82 -2.45 5.30
N VAL A 136 1.37 -3.46 5.98
CA VAL A 136 1.62 -4.77 5.36
C VAL A 136 0.31 -5.49 5.04
N ALA A 137 -0.65 -5.53 5.98
CA ALA A 137 -1.95 -6.16 5.75
C ALA A 137 -2.71 -5.51 4.59
N TRP A 138 -2.67 -4.19 4.54
CA TRP A 138 -3.28 -3.39 3.50
C TRP A 138 -2.63 -3.64 2.13
N ALA A 139 -1.29 -3.68 2.04
CA ALA A 139 -0.58 -4.02 0.83
C ALA A 139 -0.98 -5.41 0.29
N ILE A 140 -1.15 -6.38 1.19
CA ILE A 140 -1.60 -7.72 0.83
C ILE A 140 -3.06 -7.72 0.36
N TYR A 141 -3.96 -7.03 1.07
CA TYR A 141 -5.37 -6.90 0.71
C TYR A 141 -5.53 -6.41 -0.73
N TRP A 142 -4.81 -5.36 -1.08
CA TRP A 142 -4.84 -4.82 -2.43
C TRP A 142 -4.19 -5.75 -3.45
N ALA A 143 -3.11 -6.44 -3.09
CA ALA A 143 -2.49 -7.43 -3.95
C ALA A 143 -3.42 -8.62 -4.25
N VAL A 144 -4.29 -9.00 -3.30
CA VAL A 144 -5.26 -10.09 -3.48
C VAL A 144 -6.44 -9.71 -4.37
N GLY A 145 -6.93 -8.45 -4.26
CA GLY A 145 -8.26 -8.09 -4.75
C GLY A 145 -8.34 -7.52 -6.17
N THR A 146 -7.24 -7.13 -6.82
CA THR A 146 -7.31 -6.09 -7.85
C THR A 146 -6.73 -6.42 -9.22
N PHE A 147 -6.56 -7.67 -9.62
CA PHE A 147 -5.91 -7.90 -10.90
C PHE A 147 -6.80 -8.43 -12.03
N ASP A 148 -7.26 -7.48 -12.88
CA ASP A 148 -7.69 -7.71 -14.25
C ASP A 148 -7.03 -6.75 -15.28
N GLY A 149 -5.95 -6.03 -14.95
CA GLY A 149 -5.33 -5.04 -15.87
C GLY A 149 -3.84 -4.77 -15.68
N VAL A 150 -3.18 -4.37 -16.75
CA VAL A 150 -1.74 -4.16 -16.95
C VAL A 150 -1.39 -2.68 -16.80
N LEU A 151 -0.21 -2.36 -16.26
CA LEU A 151 0.33 -1.00 -16.18
C LEU A 151 1.81 -0.93 -16.59
N SER A 152 2.28 0.23 -17.08
CA SER A 152 3.61 0.44 -17.66
C SER A 152 4.75 0.68 -16.66
N GLU A 153 6.01 0.53 -17.09
CA GLU A 153 7.22 0.70 -16.26
C GLU A 153 7.38 2.12 -15.66
N GLU A 154 6.90 3.13 -16.34
CA GLU A 154 7.00 4.54 -15.95
C GLU A 154 6.00 4.88 -14.83
N GLU A 155 4.84 4.26 -14.84
CA GLU A 155 3.85 4.32 -13.77
C GLU A 155 4.36 3.66 -12.48
N LYS A 156 5.31 2.74 -12.56
CA LYS A 156 5.94 2.07 -11.41
C LYS A 156 6.74 3.01 -10.52
N ASN A 157 7.37 4.01 -11.08
CA ASN A 157 8.36 4.82 -10.35
C ASN A 157 7.76 6.02 -9.60
N HIS A 158 6.57 6.49 -9.97
CA HIS A 158 6.02 7.75 -9.45
C HIS A 158 5.33 7.65 -8.08
N HIS A 159 5.00 6.46 -7.62
CA HIS A 159 4.03 6.29 -6.54
C HIS A 159 4.52 5.48 -5.32
N ILE A 160 5.79 5.11 -5.30
CA ILE A 160 6.45 4.42 -4.17
C ILE A 160 6.44 5.28 -2.90
N VAL A 161 6.47 6.59 -3.10
CA VAL A 161 6.52 7.61 -2.06
C VAL A 161 5.36 7.46 -1.07
N ASP A 162 4.18 7.09 -1.56
CA ASP A 162 2.96 7.09 -0.76
C ASP A 162 2.77 5.87 0.15
N ILE A 163 3.37 4.72 -0.19
CA ILE A 163 3.40 3.56 0.74
C ILE A 163 4.13 3.91 2.04
N SER A 164 5.01 4.87 1.98
CA SER A 164 5.86 5.30 3.07
C SER A 164 5.19 6.20 4.06
N TYR A 165 4.31 7.05 3.61
CA TYR A 165 3.51 7.89 4.49
C TYR A 165 2.50 7.07 5.30
N CYS A 166 2.30 5.81 4.94
CA CYS A 166 1.44 4.87 5.63
C CYS A 166 1.86 4.50 7.04
N GLY A 167 2.68 5.24 7.71
CA GLY A 167 2.89 4.92 9.09
C GLY A 167 4.18 5.39 9.71
N VAL A 168 5.00 6.12 8.99
CA VAL A 168 6.27 6.59 9.52
C VAL A 168 6.35 8.10 9.36
N ASP A 169 5.82 8.85 10.32
CA ASP A 169 6.12 10.27 10.45
C ASP A 169 7.65 10.44 10.41
N ASN A 170 8.16 11.16 9.41
CA ASN A 170 9.57 11.46 9.15
C ASN A 170 10.38 10.43 8.33
N PHE A 171 9.78 9.59 7.53
CA PHE A 171 10.54 8.83 6.54
C PHE A 171 10.36 9.47 5.16
N ASP A 172 11.45 9.98 4.61
CA ASP A 172 11.49 10.50 3.25
C ASP A 172 11.77 9.34 2.28
N PHE A 173 10.74 8.91 1.55
CA PHE A 173 10.82 7.77 0.64
C PHE A 173 11.24 8.15 -0.76
N GLU A 174 11.13 9.43 -1.13
CA GLU A 174 11.69 9.91 -2.40
C GLU A 174 13.18 9.59 -2.48
N ASP A 175 13.85 9.57 -1.32
CA ASP A 175 15.27 9.26 -1.20
C ASP A 175 15.56 7.84 -0.67
N LEU A 176 14.55 6.98 -0.38
CA LEU A 176 14.81 5.64 0.10
C LEU A 176 15.30 4.74 -1.03
N ASP A 177 16.55 4.32 -0.93
CA ASP A 177 17.04 3.12 -1.60
C ASP A 177 17.27 2.02 -0.55
N TYR A 178 16.56 0.89 -0.65
CA TYR A 178 16.75 -0.22 0.29
C TYR A 178 18.21 -0.65 0.38
N GLU A 179 19.00 -0.46 -0.69
CA GLU A 179 20.43 -0.74 -0.73
C GLU A 179 21.22 0.09 0.30
N ASP A 180 20.77 1.27 0.67
CA ASP A 180 21.37 2.09 1.72
C ASP A 180 21.18 1.49 3.12
N CYS A 181 20.25 0.54 3.26
CA CYS A 181 20.01 -0.22 4.48
C CYS A 181 20.85 -1.52 4.55
N ARG A 182 21.74 -1.76 3.60
CA ARG A 182 22.58 -2.97 3.54
C ARG A 182 23.41 -3.15 4.80
N ASN A 183 23.35 -4.35 5.37
CA ASN A 183 24.00 -4.72 6.63
C ASN A 183 23.56 -3.90 7.86
N ARG A 184 22.39 -3.28 7.81
CA ARG A 184 21.78 -2.63 8.97
C ARG A 184 20.73 -3.55 9.57
N PHE A 185 21.02 -4.08 10.75
CA PHE A 185 20.08 -4.89 11.51
C PHE A 185 19.12 -3.96 12.27
N ASP A 186 17.87 -3.91 11.86
CA ASP A 186 16.84 -3.07 12.47
C ASP A 186 15.57 -3.90 12.67
N GLU A 187 15.21 -4.15 13.93
CA GLU A 187 14.04 -4.93 14.34
C GLU A 187 12.78 -4.06 14.51
N THR A 188 12.80 -2.79 14.10
CA THR A 188 11.64 -1.91 14.20
C THR A 188 10.76 -1.95 12.96
N CYS A 189 9.45 -1.71 13.12
CA CYS A 189 8.57 -1.55 11.96
C CYS A 189 9.03 -0.41 11.04
N GLN A 190 9.51 0.69 11.62
CA GLN A 190 10.00 1.85 10.88
C GLN A 190 11.25 1.53 10.04
N GLY A 191 12.12 0.66 10.53
CA GLY A 191 13.32 0.26 9.79
C GLY A 191 13.10 -0.90 8.82
N THR A 192 12.04 -1.70 8.99
CA THR A 192 11.84 -2.92 8.22
C THR A 192 10.75 -2.76 7.15
N VAL A 193 9.59 -2.21 7.49
CA VAL A 193 8.42 -2.18 6.58
C VAL A 193 8.69 -1.33 5.33
N PRO A 194 9.23 -0.12 5.43
CA PRO A 194 9.60 0.67 4.26
C PRO A 194 10.57 -0.04 3.33
N VAL A 195 11.61 -0.61 3.89
CA VAL A 195 12.62 -1.37 3.15
C VAL A 195 12.00 -2.55 2.40
N ALA A 196 11.06 -3.28 3.06
CA ALA A 196 10.34 -4.37 2.42
C ALA A 196 9.53 -3.90 1.22
N LEU A 197 8.86 -2.75 1.34
CA LEU A 197 8.06 -2.18 0.26
C LEU A 197 8.93 -1.73 -0.92
N ASP A 198 10.06 -1.07 -0.67
CA ASP A 198 10.98 -0.66 -1.73
C ASP A 198 11.60 -1.88 -2.45
N ILE A 199 11.91 -2.96 -1.72
CA ILE A 199 12.34 -4.23 -2.33
C ILE A 199 11.27 -4.77 -3.28
N ILE A 200 9.99 -4.81 -2.86
CA ILE A 200 8.87 -5.26 -3.72
C ILE A 200 8.84 -4.46 -5.02
N LEU A 201 9.00 -3.16 -4.92
CA LEU A 201 8.92 -2.27 -6.08
C LEU A 201 10.05 -2.44 -7.08
N LYS A 202 11.24 -2.77 -6.59
CA LYS A 202 12.43 -3.00 -7.41
C LYS A 202 12.59 -4.45 -7.87
N SER A 203 11.68 -5.34 -7.45
CA SER A 203 11.76 -6.78 -7.76
C SER A 203 11.00 -7.14 -9.04
N ASP A 204 11.42 -8.24 -9.66
CA ASP A 204 10.88 -8.73 -10.92
C ASP A 204 10.17 -10.09 -10.82
N SER A 205 10.26 -10.77 -9.68
CA SER A 205 9.59 -12.04 -9.42
C SER A 205 9.55 -12.32 -7.93
N PHE A 206 8.77 -13.32 -7.51
CA PHE A 206 8.74 -13.78 -6.12
C PHE A 206 10.14 -14.18 -5.62
N GLU A 207 10.88 -14.97 -6.42
CA GLU A 207 12.22 -15.39 -6.03
C GLU A 207 13.19 -14.21 -5.97
N ASP A 208 13.12 -13.27 -6.92
CA ASP A 208 13.95 -12.06 -6.92
C ASP A 208 13.71 -11.23 -5.65
N ALA A 209 12.44 -11.05 -5.27
CA ALA A 209 12.07 -10.31 -4.06
C ALA A 209 12.65 -10.96 -2.79
N ILE A 210 12.53 -12.28 -2.66
CA ILE A 210 13.12 -13.03 -1.54
C ILE A 210 14.65 -12.91 -1.53
N ARG A 211 15.30 -13.03 -2.68
CA ARG A 211 16.76 -12.91 -2.79
C ARG A 211 17.26 -11.53 -2.40
N ARG A 212 16.58 -10.46 -2.83
CA ARG A 212 16.89 -9.08 -2.45
C ARG A 212 16.74 -8.86 -0.95
N ALA A 213 15.63 -9.32 -0.37
CA ALA A 213 15.37 -9.19 1.07
C ALA A 213 16.47 -9.86 1.90
N VAL A 214 16.79 -11.11 1.62
CA VAL A 214 17.75 -11.88 2.40
C VAL A 214 19.20 -11.42 2.15
N SER A 215 19.59 -11.14 0.90
CA SER A 215 20.94 -10.67 0.57
C SER A 215 21.24 -9.23 0.99
N LEU A 216 20.24 -8.51 1.51
CA LEU A 216 20.46 -7.19 2.10
C LEU A 216 21.35 -7.27 3.35
N GLY A 217 21.36 -8.41 4.05
CA GLY A 217 22.16 -8.60 5.26
C GLY A 217 21.60 -7.83 6.46
N ALA A 218 20.27 -7.60 6.47
CA ALA A 218 19.51 -7.01 7.56
C ALA A 218 18.89 -8.12 8.44
N ASP A 219 17.72 -7.88 9.01
CA ASP A 219 16.86 -8.84 9.72
C ASP A 219 16.22 -9.78 8.67
N ALA A 220 16.94 -10.82 8.29
CA ALA A 220 16.73 -11.50 7.01
C ALA A 220 15.46 -12.37 6.96
N ASP A 221 15.07 -13.02 8.05
CA ASP A 221 13.86 -13.82 8.17
C ASP A 221 12.61 -12.93 8.20
N THR A 222 12.57 -11.92 9.07
CA THR A 222 11.45 -10.99 9.16
C THR A 222 11.30 -10.14 7.90
N LEU A 223 12.37 -9.59 7.35
CA LEU A 223 12.31 -8.86 6.09
C LEU A 223 11.86 -9.78 4.94
N GLY A 224 12.38 -11.01 4.90
CA GLY A 224 11.94 -12.05 3.97
C GLY A 224 10.46 -12.39 4.12
N ALA A 225 9.98 -12.55 5.36
CA ALA A 225 8.57 -12.85 5.64
C ALA A 225 7.64 -11.72 5.17
N ILE A 226 7.97 -10.45 5.46
CA ILE A 226 7.17 -9.31 5.04
C ILE A 226 7.14 -9.20 3.51
N VAL A 227 8.32 -9.22 2.87
CA VAL A 227 8.46 -9.17 1.40
C VAL A 227 7.73 -10.34 0.75
N GLY A 228 7.96 -11.55 1.21
CA GLY A 228 7.32 -12.76 0.68
C GLY A 228 5.80 -12.72 0.79
N SER A 229 5.27 -12.17 1.88
CA SER A 229 3.83 -12.07 2.11
C SER A 229 3.10 -11.21 1.06
N ILE A 230 3.75 -10.19 0.56
CA ILE A 230 3.22 -9.30 -0.49
C ILE A 230 3.53 -9.89 -1.87
N ALA A 231 4.77 -10.33 -2.09
CA ALA A 231 5.25 -10.88 -3.35
C ALA A 231 4.43 -12.08 -3.85
N GLU A 232 3.92 -12.91 -2.94
CA GLU A 232 3.03 -14.04 -3.23
C GLU A 232 1.83 -13.62 -4.07
N HIS A 233 1.25 -12.48 -3.79
CA HIS A 233 0.02 -12.01 -4.42
C HIS A 233 0.26 -11.20 -5.70
N ILE A 234 1.50 -10.78 -5.93
CA ILE A 234 1.91 -10.06 -7.14
C ILE A 234 2.33 -11.03 -8.24
N TRP A 235 3.19 -12.00 -7.91
CA TRP A 235 3.84 -12.86 -8.90
C TRP A 235 3.44 -14.34 -8.81
N GLY A 236 2.73 -14.73 -7.75
CA GLY A 236 2.57 -16.15 -7.40
C GLY A 236 3.89 -16.77 -6.90
N ILE A 237 3.77 -17.92 -6.27
CA ILE A 237 4.94 -18.64 -5.72
C ILE A 237 5.28 -19.81 -6.66
N PRO A 238 6.57 -19.99 -7.05
CA PRO A 238 6.99 -21.19 -7.77
C PRO A 238 6.69 -22.48 -7.00
N ASP A 239 6.12 -23.48 -7.65
CA ASP A 239 5.67 -24.73 -7.03
C ASP A 239 6.79 -25.41 -6.21
N TYR A 240 8.04 -25.40 -6.72
CA TYR A 240 9.17 -26.00 -6.02
C TYR A 240 9.48 -25.29 -4.68
N MET A 241 9.23 -23.98 -4.57
CA MET A 241 9.40 -23.24 -3.32
C MET A 241 8.31 -23.60 -2.31
N VAL A 242 7.07 -23.75 -2.79
CA VAL A 242 5.95 -24.23 -1.96
C VAL A 242 6.22 -25.62 -1.40
N GLU A 243 6.56 -26.58 -2.27
CA GLU A 243 6.87 -27.96 -1.87
C GLU A 243 8.00 -27.99 -0.85
N LYS A 244 9.05 -27.20 -1.10
CA LYS A 244 10.23 -27.18 -0.25
C LYS A 244 9.92 -26.57 1.11
N ALA A 245 9.27 -25.41 1.19
CA ALA A 245 8.91 -24.77 2.44
C ALA A 245 7.96 -25.64 3.27
N MET A 246 6.94 -26.23 2.63
CA MET A 246 6.02 -27.14 3.32
C MET A 246 6.75 -28.35 3.95
N SER A 247 7.88 -28.78 3.41
CA SER A 247 8.66 -29.89 3.98
C SER A 247 9.38 -29.55 5.30
N TYR A 248 9.54 -28.27 5.64
CA TYR A 248 10.09 -27.83 6.94
C TYR A 248 9.02 -27.78 8.03
N LEU A 249 7.73 -27.66 7.63
CA LEU A 249 6.65 -27.48 8.58
C LEU A 249 6.19 -28.80 9.20
N PRO A 250 5.91 -28.83 10.52
CA PRO A 250 5.18 -29.94 11.14
C PRO A 250 3.80 -30.14 10.53
N ASP A 251 3.28 -31.36 10.55
CA ASP A 251 1.98 -31.73 9.95
C ASP A 251 0.83 -30.79 10.37
N GLU A 252 0.80 -30.39 11.64
CA GLU A 252 -0.24 -29.50 12.15
C GLU A 252 -0.19 -28.10 11.54
N MET A 253 1.01 -27.52 11.32
CA MET A 253 1.15 -26.24 10.62
C MET A 253 0.74 -26.39 9.16
N GLN A 254 1.19 -27.49 8.51
CA GLN A 254 0.77 -27.77 7.13
C GLN A 254 -0.74 -27.87 6.99
N GLN A 255 -1.43 -28.46 7.98
CA GLN A 255 -2.88 -28.55 7.98
C GLN A 255 -3.54 -27.18 8.05
N ILE A 256 -3.13 -26.32 8.99
CA ILE A 256 -3.65 -24.94 9.11
C ILE A 256 -3.44 -24.17 7.82
N VAL A 257 -2.24 -24.24 7.24
CA VAL A 257 -1.93 -23.59 5.96
C VAL A 257 -2.91 -24.05 4.87
N LYS A 258 -3.09 -25.35 4.70
CA LYS A 258 -3.99 -25.92 3.68
C LYS A 258 -5.45 -25.49 3.89
N GLU A 259 -5.94 -25.59 5.13
CA GLU A 259 -7.32 -25.20 5.48
C GLU A 259 -7.55 -23.72 5.24
N PHE A 260 -6.56 -22.87 5.59
CA PHE A 260 -6.64 -21.44 5.38
C PHE A 260 -6.79 -21.07 3.89
N TYR A 261 -5.95 -21.66 3.01
CA TYR A 261 -6.08 -21.41 1.56
C TYR A 261 -7.37 -22.00 0.98
N VAL A 262 -7.86 -23.13 1.46
CA VAL A 262 -9.18 -23.65 1.05
C VAL A 262 -10.26 -22.62 1.36
N LYS A 263 -10.25 -22.03 2.56
CA LYS A 263 -11.22 -21.01 2.96
C LYS A 263 -11.08 -19.70 2.18
N CYS A 264 -9.87 -19.24 1.94
CA CYS A 264 -9.65 -18.07 1.08
C CYS A 264 -10.21 -18.32 -0.34
N ASN A 265 -9.95 -19.49 -0.93
CA ASN A 265 -10.43 -19.84 -2.26
C ASN A 265 -11.97 -20.02 -2.39
N GLU A 266 -12.68 -20.18 -1.27
CA GLU A 266 -14.15 -20.16 -1.25
C GLU A 266 -14.73 -18.75 -1.46
N ARG A 267 -13.91 -17.69 -1.30
CA ARG A 267 -14.34 -16.29 -1.42
C ARG A 267 -14.25 -15.81 -2.87
N PRO A 268 -15.32 -15.18 -3.40
CA PRO A 268 -15.32 -14.68 -4.79
C PRO A 268 -14.26 -13.61 -5.08
N THR A 269 -13.87 -12.85 -4.06
CA THR A 269 -12.90 -11.76 -4.14
C THR A 269 -11.45 -12.23 -4.09
N TYR A 270 -11.20 -13.44 -3.54
CA TYR A 270 -9.86 -13.99 -3.47
C TYR A 270 -9.43 -14.59 -4.80
N LYS A 271 -8.38 -14.05 -5.40
CA LYS A 271 -7.83 -14.51 -6.68
C LYS A 271 -6.37 -14.95 -6.49
N PRO A 272 -6.11 -16.24 -6.25
CA PRO A 272 -4.74 -16.71 -6.07
C PRO A 272 -3.94 -16.54 -7.36
N ARG A 273 -2.75 -15.97 -7.25
CA ARG A 273 -1.83 -15.86 -8.37
C ARG A 273 -1.13 -17.16 -8.66
N ARG A 274 -0.93 -17.43 -9.94
CA ARG A 274 -0.07 -18.52 -10.42
C ARG A 274 1.14 -17.92 -11.11
N VAL A 275 2.25 -18.63 -11.07
CA VAL A 275 3.44 -18.26 -11.85
C VAL A 275 3.11 -18.40 -13.32
N GLU A 276 2.87 -17.28 -13.98
CA GLU A 276 2.68 -17.24 -15.43
C GLU A 276 4.02 -16.97 -16.12
N LYS A 277 4.17 -17.55 -17.32
CA LYS A 277 5.45 -17.51 -18.05
C LYS A 277 5.78 -16.16 -18.70
N GLU A 278 4.92 -15.12 -18.55
CA GLU A 278 5.13 -13.83 -19.22
C GLU A 278 4.80 -12.61 -18.35
N THR A 279 5.60 -11.62 -18.51
CA THR A 279 5.99 -10.43 -17.79
C THR A 279 5.00 -9.25 -17.79
N GLN A 280 3.78 -9.38 -18.30
CA GLN A 280 2.90 -8.22 -18.57
C GLN A 280 1.96 -7.80 -17.42
N GLU A 281 1.74 -8.64 -16.43
CA GLU A 281 0.79 -8.35 -15.33
C GLU A 281 1.42 -7.68 -14.10
N LYS A 282 2.76 -7.62 -14.03
CA LYS A 282 3.51 -7.05 -12.90
C LYS A 282 3.24 -5.57 -12.69
N ASP A 283 2.94 -4.87 -13.77
CA ASP A 283 2.87 -3.43 -13.83
C ASP A 283 1.59 -2.87 -13.20
N GLY A 284 0.50 -3.61 -13.32
CA GLY A 284 -0.80 -3.24 -12.79
C GLY A 284 -0.87 -3.11 -11.26
N PHE A 285 -0.25 -4.02 -10.51
CA PHE A 285 -0.26 -3.94 -9.05
C PHE A 285 0.55 -2.75 -8.53
N LYS A 286 1.74 -2.58 -9.06
CA LYS A 286 2.61 -1.47 -8.65
C LYS A 286 1.89 -0.14 -8.79
N ALA A 287 1.28 0.13 -9.93
CA ALA A 287 0.59 1.40 -10.15
C ALA A 287 -0.71 1.54 -9.35
N MET A 288 -1.42 0.44 -9.06
CA MET A 288 -2.59 0.51 -8.17
C MET A 288 -2.19 0.80 -6.71
N MET A 289 -1.13 0.16 -6.22
CA MET A 289 -0.53 0.51 -4.93
C MET A 289 -0.23 2.01 -4.88
N HIS A 290 0.30 2.54 -5.94
CA HIS A 290 0.56 3.95 -6.15
C HIS A 290 -0.67 4.85 -6.02
N TRP A 291 -1.70 4.53 -6.77
CA TRP A 291 -2.88 5.37 -6.84
C TRP A 291 -3.62 5.46 -5.52
N LYS A 292 -3.80 4.34 -4.84
CA LYS A 292 -4.52 4.31 -3.56
C LYS A 292 -3.77 4.99 -2.43
N LEU A 293 -2.47 5.05 -2.51
CA LEU A 293 -1.60 5.67 -1.52
C LEU A 293 -1.42 7.19 -1.77
N GLY A 294 -1.44 7.61 -3.06
CA GLY A 294 -1.27 9.02 -3.45
C GLY A 294 -2.44 9.96 -3.21
N LEU A 295 -3.56 9.47 -2.70
CA LEU A 295 -4.79 10.25 -2.53
C LEU A 295 -5.01 10.86 -1.14
N GLY A 296 -4.03 10.84 -0.25
CA GLY A 296 -4.22 11.35 1.13
C GLY A 296 -5.19 10.50 2.00
N ASN A 297 -5.94 9.62 1.36
CA ASN A 297 -6.98 8.80 1.98
C ASN A 297 -6.46 7.89 3.09
N PHE A 298 -5.24 7.37 2.94
CA PHE A 298 -4.68 6.45 3.92
C PHE A 298 -4.34 7.16 5.23
N ASN A 299 -3.79 8.35 5.18
CA ASN A 299 -3.50 9.14 6.39
C ASN A 299 -4.78 9.49 7.16
N ASN A 300 -5.88 9.78 6.46
CA ASN A 300 -7.17 10.06 7.09
C ASN A 300 -7.78 8.80 7.71
N ILE A 301 -7.68 7.65 7.05
CA ILE A 301 -8.08 6.34 7.60
C ILE A 301 -7.25 6.03 8.86
N MET A 302 -5.94 6.24 8.81
CA MET A 302 -5.04 5.98 9.94
C MET A 302 -5.26 6.93 11.12
N ARG A 303 -5.79 8.14 10.88
CA ARG A 303 -6.18 9.09 11.92
C ARG A 303 -7.59 8.86 12.46
N GLY A 304 -8.36 7.94 11.86
CA GLY A 304 -9.78 7.74 12.17
C GLY A 304 -10.65 8.91 11.73
N GLU A 305 -10.18 9.73 10.79
CA GLU A 305 -10.87 10.90 10.26
C GLU A 305 -11.70 10.51 9.03
N SER A 306 -12.86 11.13 8.90
CA SER A 306 -13.75 10.92 7.75
C SER A 306 -13.09 11.44 6.48
N LEU A 307 -13.07 10.65 5.41
CA LEU A 307 -12.65 11.04 4.05
C LEU A 307 -13.50 12.14 3.43
N LEU A 308 -14.58 12.53 4.09
CA LEU A 308 -15.43 13.63 3.63
C LEU A 308 -14.79 14.96 4.06
N PRO A 309 -14.73 15.94 3.15
CA PRO A 309 -14.23 17.27 3.47
C PRO A 309 -14.94 17.82 4.71
N ASN A 310 -14.22 18.58 5.53
CA ASN A 310 -14.73 19.14 6.77
C ASN A 310 -16.09 19.80 6.53
N LYS A 311 -17.17 19.20 7.03
CA LYS A 311 -18.56 19.48 6.63
C LYS A 311 -19.03 20.89 7.01
N GLU A 312 -18.25 21.61 7.82
CA GLU A 312 -18.69 22.89 8.41
C GLU A 312 -17.98 24.11 7.81
N ARG A 313 -16.88 23.93 7.04
CA ARG A 313 -16.12 25.04 6.47
C ARG A 313 -16.16 25.01 4.94
N ILE A 314 -16.41 26.17 4.34
CA ILE A 314 -16.33 26.37 2.89
C ILE A 314 -14.96 26.97 2.58
N ALA A 315 -14.19 26.33 1.70
CA ALA A 315 -12.90 26.82 1.24
C ALA A 315 -13.06 28.08 0.38
N THR A 316 -12.16 29.04 0.59
CA THR A 316 -12.11 30.30 -0.13
C THR A 316 -10.68 30.62 -0.54
N SER A 317 -10.47 31.55 -1.46
CA SER A 317 -9.13 32.02 -1.87
C SER A 317 -8.24 32.52 -0.72
N ALA A 318 -8.82 32.83 0.44
CA ALA A 318 -8.09 33.31 1.62
C ALA A 318 -7.57 32.17 2.51
N ASP A 319 -7.93 30.92 2.22
CA ASP A 319 -7.56 29.76 3.03
C ASP A 319 -6.21 29.16 2.64
N TRP A 320 -5.64 29.59 1.52
CA TRP A 320 -4.35 29.10 1.02
C TRP A 320 -3.52 30.23 0.39
N ASP A 321 -2.20 30.09 0.39
CA ASP A 321 -1.30 30.99 -0.33
C ASP A 321 -1.26 30.57 -1.81
N ILE A 322 -1.96 31.29 -2.67
CA ILE A 322 -2.23 30.91 -4.06
C ILE A 322 -1.63 31.90 -5.06
N GLU A 323 -1.13 31.36 -6.17
CA GLU A 323 -0.69 32.12 -7.33
C GLU A 323 -1.78 32.12 -8.42
N PRO A 324 -1.96 33.23 -9.15
CA PRO A 324 -2.93 33.26 -10.23
C PRO A 324 -2.52 32.36 -11.40
N MET A 325 -3.49 31.94 -12.22
CA MET A 325 -3.22 31.26 -13.49
C MET A 325 -2.31 32.15 -14.36
N PRO A 326 -1.22 31.60 -14.96
CA PRO A 326 -0.35 32.37 -15.86
C PRO A 326 -1.14 32.97 -17.02
N GLU A 327 -0.81 34.20 -17.41
CA GLU A 327 -1.44 34.87 -18.55
C GLU A 327 -0.84 34.45 -19.90
N SER A 328 0.29 33.73 -19.87
CA SER A 328 1.03 33.30 -21.05
C SER A 328 0.28 32.20 -21.82
N LYS A 329 -0.03 32.45 -23.08
CA LYS A 329 -0.62 31.44 -23.97
C LYS A 329 0.36 30.30 -24.36
N GLU A 330 1.62 30.43 -24.02
CA GLU A 330 2.62 29.38 -24.20
C GLU A 330 2.59 28.39 -23.03
N GLU A 331 2.13 28.86 -21.87
CA GLU A 331 2.05 28.07 -20.62
C GLU A 331 0.63 27.60 -20.30
N THR A 332 -0.38 28.11 -20.98
CA THR A 332 -1.79 27.75 -20.69
C THR A 332 -2.56 27.47 -21.98
N SER A 333 -3.53 26.57 -21.87
CA SER A 333 -4.57 26.37 -22.90
C SER A 333 -5.95 26.42 -22.27
N THR A 334 -6.94 26.79 -23.10
CA THR A 334 -8.35 26.80 -22.69
C THR A 334 -9.14 25.91 -23.64
N ILE A 335 -9.83 24.94 -23.07
CA ILE A 335 -10.54 23.88 -23.81
C ILE A 335 -12.02 23.98 -23.49
N LYS A 336 -12.85 23.84 -24.53
CA LYS A 336 -14.29 23.72 -24.37
C LYS A 336 -14.68 22.28 -24.02
N LEU A 337 -15.49 22.13 -23.00
CA LEU A 337 -15.95 20.87 -22.48
C LEU A 337 -17.50 20.84 -22.40
N ALA A 338 -18.02 19.69 -22.02
CA ALA A 338 -19.44 19.52 -21.67
C ALA A 338 -19.53 18.42 -20.61
N ILE A 339 -19.11 18.75 -19.38
CA ILE A 339 -19.12 17.78 -18.26
C ILE A 339 -20.33 18.10 -17.39
N PRO A 340 -21.36 17.22 -17.35
CA PRO A 340 -22.49 17.39 -16.48
C PRO A 340 -22.11 17.05 -15.03
N ILE A 341 -22.56 17.89 -14.09
CA ILE A 341 -22.38 17.68 -12.64
C ILE A 341 -23.76 17.74 -11.99
N PRO A 342 -24.21 16.66 -11.36
CA PRO A 342 -25.45 16.64 -10.59
C PRO A 342 -25.45 17.67 -9.45
N GLU A 343 -26.63 18.17 -9.08
CA GLU A 343 -26.79 19.15 -7.99
C GLU A 343 -26.12 18.70 -6.69
N GLU A 344 -26.23 17.39 -6.37
CA GLU A 344 -25.65 16.78 -5.17
C GLU A 344 -24.12 16.82 -5.17
N ALA A 345 -23.53 16.49 -6.32
CA ALA A 345 -22.07 16.54 -6.53
C ALA A 345 -21.57 18.00 -6.48
N MET A 346 -22.28 18.92 -7.11
CA MET A 346 -21.93 20.35 -7.07
C MET A 346 -22.03 20.93 -5.65
N ALA A 347 -22.97 20.45 -4.85
CA ALA A 347 -23.10 20.86 -3.44
C ALA A 347 -21.89 20.41 -2.59
N ILE A 348 -21.26 19.32 -2.96
CA ILE A 348 -20.00 18.85 -2.33
C ILE A 348 -18.83 19.72 -2.81
N LEU A 349 -18.67 19.88 -4.12
CA LEU A 349 -17.58 20.68 -4.72
C LEU A 349 -17.55 22.13 -4.22
N ARG A 350 -18.70 22.72 -3.95
CA ARG A 350 -18.80 24.08 -3.39
C ARG A 350 -18.25 24.22 -1.97
N LYS A 351 -18.04 23.13 -1.25
CA LYS A 351 -17.35 23.18 0.04
C LYS A 351 -15.87 23.40 -0.13
N GLY A 352 -15.32 22.97 -1.26
CA GLY A 352 -13.91 23.03 -1.54
C GLY A 352 -13.10 22.00 -0.78
N HIS A 353 -11.81 22.03 -1.00
CA HIS A 353 -10.83 21.19 -0.32
C HIS A 353 -9.68 22.05 0.21
N ILE A 354 -9.47 22.02 1.53
CA ILE A 354 -8.36 22.68 2.20
C ILE A 354 -7.40 21.58 2.64
N PRO A 355 -6.14 21.57 2.16
CA PRO A 355 -5.15 20.58 2.57
C PRO A 355 -4.97 20.61 4.09
N GLU A 356 -5.09 19.46 4.73
CA GLU A 356 -4.91 19.30 6.18
C GLU A 356 -3.55 18.70 6.51
N ALA A 357 -2.89 18.09 5.51
CA ALA A 357 -1.58 17.48 5.63
C ALA A 357 -0.68 17.84 4.43
N GLN A 358 0.62 17.62 4.56
CA GLN A 358 1.58 17.86 3.49
C GLN A 358 1.33 16.97 2.26
N GLU A 359 0.66 15.83 2.45
CA GLU A 359 0.30 14.85 1.44
C GLU A 359 -0.94 15.24 0.63
N ASP A 360 -1.71 16.21 1.08
CA ASP A 360 -2.83 16.74 0.33
C ASP A 360 -2.31 17.63 -0.80
N HIS A 361 -2.13 17.04 -1.98
CA HIS A 361 -1.49 17.68 -3.13
C HIS A 361 -2.30 18.82 -3.74
N TRP A 362 -3.55 18.99 -3.35
CA TRP A 362 -4.47 19.91 -3.98
C TRP A 362 -5.21 20.78 -2.98
N PHE A 363 -5.22 22.07 -3.24
CA PHE A 363 -6.18 23.00 -2.67
C PHE A 363 -7.23 23.34 -3.72
N MET A 364 -8.50 23.27 -3.35
CA MET A 364 -9.59 23.56 -4.27
C MET A 364 -10.64 24.44 -3.62
N TYR A 365 -11.11 25.43 -4.36
CA TYR A 365 -12.30 26.19 -3.98
C TYR A 365 -13.17 26.52 -5.18
N CYS A 366 -14.47 26.79 -4.92
CA CYS A 366 -15.42 27.27 -5.89
C CYS A 366 -15.87 28.69 -5.55
N ASP A 367 -16.01 29.54 -6.56
CA ASP A 367 -16.83 30.74 -6.50
C ASP A 367 -18.14 30.55 -7.30
N ASP A 368 -18.85 31.63 -7.62
CA ASP A 368 -20.16 31.54 -8.29
C ASP A 368 -20.08 31.03 -9.74
N GLU A 369 -18.94 31.11 -10.38
CA GLU A 369 -18.73 30.79 -11.81
C GLU A 369 -17.59 29.80 -12.08
N TYR A 370 -16.64 29.60 -11.12
CA TYR A 370 -15.43 28.84 -11.38
C TYR A 370 -15.11 27.86 -10.26
N ILE A 371 -14.57 26.70 -10.66
CA ILE A 371 -13.87 25.74 -9.81
C ILE A 371 -12.37 25.89 -10.08
N ARG A 372 -11.57 26.05 -9.02
CA ARG A 372 -10.13 26.27 -9.15
C ARG A 372 -9.35 25.27 -8.33
N TYR A 373 -8.33 24.70 -8.95
CA TYR A 373 -7.37 23.76 -8.33
C TYR A 373 -5.97 24.37 -8.31
N TYR A 374 -5.33 24.23 -7.18
CA TYR A 374 -3.96 24.71 -6.93
C TYR A 374 -3.12 23.60 -6.34
N ARG A 375 -1.83 23.61 -6.65
CA ARG A 375 -0.88 22.73 -5.95
C ARG A 375 -0.69 23.23 -4.52
N SER A 376 -0.94 22.35 -3.54
CA SER A 376 -0.90 22.71 -2.12
C SER A 376 0.49 23.23 -1.68
N TRP A 377 1.56 22.65 -2.22
CA TRP A 377 2.92 22.99 -1.81
C TRP A 377 3.47 24.28 -2.44
N THR A 378 3.07 24.59 -3.64
CA THR A 378 3.58 25.74 -4.38
C THR A 378 2.59 26.89 -4.50
N GLY A 379 1.30 26.65 -4.25
CA GLY A 379 0.24 27.61 -4.51
C GLY A 379 -0.06 27.85 -6.00
N MET A 380 0.64 27.18 -6.91
CA MET A 380 0.47 27.38 -8.35
C MET A 380 -0.90 26.92 -8.83
N CYS A 381 -1.60 27.76 -9.60
CA CYS A 381 -2.87 27.41 -10.20
C CYS A 381 -2.68 26.35 -11.29
N ALA A 382 -3.34 25.19 -11.15
CA ALA A 382 -3.29 24.12 -12.12
C ALA A 382 -4.46 24.16 -13.10
N PHE A 383 -5.67 24.34 -12.57
CA PHE A 383 -6.91 24.33 -13.34
C PHE A 383 -7.84 25.46 -12.94
N VAL A 384 -8.49 26.06 -13.94
CA VAL A 384 -9.63 26.96 -13.76
C VAL A 384 -10.75 26.48 -14.67
N ALA A 385 -11.83 25.98 -14.08
CA ALA A 385 -12.98 25.47 -14.81
C ALA A 385 -14.18 26.39 -14.65
N HIS A 386 -14.71 26.91 -15.75
CA HIS A 386 -15.97 27.65 -15.75
C HIS A 386 -17.14 26.69 -15.72
N TYR A 387 -18.17 27.03 -14.92
CA TYR A 387 -19.39 26.24 -14.86
C TYR A 387 -20.63 27.15 -14.83
N HIS A 388 -21.74 26.61 -15.32
CA HIS A 388 -23.04 27.25 -15.27
C HIS A 388 -24.14 26.23 -14.98
N LYS A 389 -25.32 26.73 -14.61
CA LYS A 389 -26.49 25.87 -14.32
C LYS A 389 -27.49 25.89 -15.45
N GLU A 390 -27.91 24.70 -15.93
CA GLU A 390 -29.02 24.51 -16.87
C GLU A 390 -30.08 23.59 -16.23
N GLY A 391 -31.22 24.16 -15.84
CA GLY A 391 -32.25 23.41 -15.14
C GLY A 391 -31.78 22.93 -13.75
N GLU A 392 -31.71 21.61 -13.54
CA GLU A 392 -31.27 21.00 -12.28
C GLU A 392 -29.82 20.45 -12.37
N VAL A 393 -29.15 20.67 -13.49
CA VAL A 393 -27.77 20.14 -13.72
C VAL A 393 -26.84 21.31 -13.93
N TYR A 394 -25.61 21.18 -13.39
CA TYR A 394 -24.49 22.08 -13.68
C TYR A 394 -23.65 21.47 -14.82
N PHE A 395 -23.09 22.35 -15.65
CA PHE A 395 -22.20 21.97 -16.73
C PHE A 395 -20.88 22.72 -16.60
N ILE A 396 -19.76 22.00 -16.66
CA ILE A 396 -18.46 22.60 -16.91
C ILE A 396 -18.32 22.71 -18.42
N ASP A 397 -18.21 23.93 -18.92
CA ASP A 397 -18.18 24.22 -20.35
C ASP A 397 -16.80 24.71 -20.85
N GLU A 398 -15.93 25.14 -19.94
CA GLU A 398 -14.59 25.60 -20.25
C GLU A 398 -13.58 25.21 -19.16
N LEU A 399 -12.40 24.75 -19.57
CA LEU A 399 -11.29 24.40 -18.67
C LEU A 399 -10.01 25.07 -19.15
N THR A 400 -9.39 25.89 -18.31
CA THR A 400 -8.05 26.41 -18.51
C THR A 400 -7.03 25.56 -17.74
N ILE A 401 -5.98 25.14 -18.43
CA ILE A 401 -4.95 24.20 -17.96
C ILE A 401 -3.61 24.94 -17.93
N ASN A 402 -2.85 24.82 -16.85
CA ASN A 402 -1.49 25.32 -16.71
C ASN A 402 -0.46 24.23 -17.08
N HIS A 403 0.20 24.36 -18.23
CA HIS A 403 1.20 23.41 -18.72
C HIS A 403 2.58 23.54 -18.07
N ALA A 404 2.82 24.62 -17.30
CA ALA A 404 4.05 24.73 -16.50
C ALA A 404 4.13 23.66 -15.39
N LEU A 405 3.01 23.00 -15.12
CA LEU A 405 2.91 21.88 -14.16
C LEU A 405 3.04 20.50 -14.82
N ALA A 406 3.73 20.39 -15.95
CA ALA A 406 3.90 19.13 -16.69
C ALA A 406 4.47 17.98 -15.81
N GLU A 407 5.39 18.30 -14.91
CA GLU A 407 5.98 17.36 -13.93
C GLU A 407 4.97 16.76 -12.95
N PHE A 408 3.80 17.38 -12.82
CA PHE A 408 2.70 16.91 -11.99
C PHE A 408 1.56 16.24 -12.79
N GLY A 409 1.86 15.70 -13.95
CA GLY A 409 0.90 14.96 -14.77
C GLY A 409 0.05 15.82 -15.71
N VAL A 410 0.32 17.12 -15.84
CA VAL A 410 -0.42 18.03 -16.73
C VAL A 410 0.30 18.17 -18.09
N ASN A 411 0.63 17.04 -18.72
CA ASN A 411 1.35 17.00 -19.99
C ASN A 411 0.42 17.17 -21.19
N GLY A 412 0.07 18.42 -21.49
CA GLY A 412 -0.77 18.78 -22.62
C GLY A 412 -2.27 18.73 -22.31
N ASP A 413 -3.06 19.07 -23.30
CA ASP A 413 -4.50 19.28 -23.15
C ASP A 413 -5.25 18.02 -22.76
N GLU A 414 -4.94 16.89 -23.39
CA GLU A 414 -5.66 15.64 -23.13
C GLU A 414 -5.39 15.12 -21.73
N ALA A 415 -4.13 15.06 -21.31
CA ALA A 415 -3.77 14.62 -19.96
C ALA A 415 -4.35 15.55 -18.89
N GLY A 416 -4.28 16.88 -19.10
CA GLY A 416 -4.87 17.86 -18.21
C GLY A 416 -6.39 17.70 -18.04
N VAL A 417 -7.12 17.44 -19.14
CA VAL A 417 -8.58 17.20 -19.08
C VAL A 417 -8.90 15.95 -18.27
N TRP A 418 -8.15 14.86 -18.47
CA TRP A 418 -8.41 13.63 -17.73
C TRP A 418 -8.03 13.73 -16.26
N LEU A 419 -6.91 14.39 -15.93
CA LEU A 419 -6.55 14.66 -14.55
C LEU A 419 -7.61 15.53 -13.85
N PHE A 420 -8.07 16.57 -14.51
CA PHE A 420 -9.15 17.41 -13.98
C PHE A 420 -10.44 16.62 -13.75
N ARG A 421 -10.83 15.75 -14.70
CA ARG A 421 -12.02 14.87 -14.54
C ARG A 421 -11.87 13.95 -13.35
N TYR A 422 -10.69 13.38 -13.17
CA TYR A 422 -10.40 12.55 -12.01
C TYR A 422 -10.56 13.35 -10.71
N LEU A 423 -9.92 14.50 -10.59
CA LEU A 423 -9.98 15.32 -9.38
C LEU A 423 -11.42 15.71 -9.02
N ILE A 424 -12.19 16.19 -10.00
CA ILE A 424 -13.57 16.62 -9.75
C ILE A 424 -14.47 15.45 -9.37
N THR A 425 -14.23 14.25 -9.90
CA THR A 425 -14.98 13.04 -9.56
C THR A 425 -14.66 12.60 -8.13
N ALA A 426 -13.37 12.57 -7.76
CA ALA A 426 -12.93 12.22 -6.42
C ALA A 426 -13.49 13.17 -5.36
N GLU A 427 -13.39 14.48 -5.59
CA GLU A 427 -13.88 15.51 -4.66
C GLU A 427 -15.41 15.57 -4.55
N SER A 428 -16.12 15.14 -5.58
CA SER A 428 -17.61 15.13 -5.59
C SER A 428 -18.22 13.85 -5.02
N GLY A 429 -17.39 12.89 -4.56
CA GLY A 429 -17.86 11.61 -4.03
C GLY A 429 -18.32 10.62 -5.11
N GLY A 430 -17.88 10.82 -6.37
CA GLY A 430 -18.12 9.90 -7.48
C GLY A 430 -17.16 8.69 -7.48
N ASP A 431 -17.26 7.86 -8.53
CA ASP A 431 -16.36 6.73 -8.74
C ASP A 431 -14.98 7.21 -9.20
N ALA A 432 -14.14 7.54 -8.22
CA ALA A 432 -12.79 8.02 -8.44
C ALA A 432 -11.90 6.95 -9.11
N ALA A 433 -12.16 5.67 -8.86
CA ALA A 433 -11.37 4.58 -9.45
C ALA A 433 -11.58 4.50 -10.98
N MET A 434 -12.84 4.60 -11.41
CA MET A 434 -13.14 4.61 -12.84
C MET A 434 -12.59 5.86 -13.53
N ALA A 435 -12.72 7.03 -12.91
CA ALA A 435 -12.21 8.29 -13.46
C ALA A 435 -10.67 8.30 -13.56
N TRP A 436 -10.00 7.66 -12.63
CA TRP A 436 -8.55 7.47 -12.66
C TRP A 436 -8.13 6.53 -13.78
N GLN A 437 -8.82 5.42 -13.97
CA GLN A 437 -8.54 4.51 -15.08
C GLN A 437 -8.70 5.22 -16.44
N ASP A 438 -9.72 6.06 -16.59
CA ASP A 438 -9.90 6.88 -17.79
C ASP A 438 -8.72 7.85 -18.03
N TYR A 439 -8.16 8.40 -16.95
CA TYR A 439 -6.96 9.24 -17.00
C TYR A 439 -5.73 8.46 -17.43
N LEU A 440 -5.49 7.29 -16.86
CA LEU A 440 -4.38 6.40 -17.23
C LEU A 440 -4.46 5.94 -18.70
N ASP A 441 -5.66 5.58 -19.16
CA ASP A 441 -5.90 5.21 -20.56
C ASP A 441 -5.60 6.37 -21.54
N ALA A 442 -5.84 7.60 -21.12
CA ALA A 442 -5.49 8.78 -21.90
C ALA A 442 -3.97 8.97 -21.95
N TRP A 443 -3.27 8.79 -20.85
CA TRP A 443 -1.81 8.81 -20.77
C TRP A 443 -1.17 7.78 -21.69
N ASP A 444 -1.62 6.54 -21.63
CA ASP A 444 -1.15 5.44 -22.46
C ASP A 444 -1.30 5.74 -23.98
N ARG A 445 -2.40 6.39 -24.35
CA ARG A 445 -2.61 6.82 -25.74
C ARG A 445 -1.60 7.89 -26.15
N LEU A 446 -1.32 8.86 -25.28
CA LEU A 446 -0.38 9.94 -25.54
C LEU A 446 1.06 9.41 -25.64
N ASP A 447 1.47 8.55 -24.74
CA ASP A 447 2.81 7.95 -24.73
C ASP A 447 3.06 7.14 -26.01
N ARG A 448 2.10 6.33 -26.45
CA ARG A 448 2.18 5.61 -27.74
C ARG A 448 2.26 6.53 -28.96
N LEU A 449 1.76 7.76 -28.86
CA LEU A 449 1.84 8.75 -29.95
C LEU A 449 3.20 9.46 -29.98
N TYR A 450 3.78 9.76 -28.82
CA TYR A 450 5.04 10.51 -28.70
C TYR A 450 6.29 9.62 -28.81
N ASN A 451 6.24 8.37 -28.34
CA ASN A 451 7.37 7.43 -28.38
C ASN A 451 7.49 6.64 -29.70
N LYS A 452 6.66 6.93 -30.70
CA LYS A 452 6.80 6.41 -32.08
C LYS A 452 7.63 7.28 -33.04
N LYS A 453 8.50 8.12 -32.49
CA LYS A 453 9.45 8.89 -33.30
C LYS A 453 10.87 8.42 -33.14
#